data_eba9a94ce6551a4c1a09bb89446202fc
#
_entry.id   eba9a94ce6551a4c1a09bb89446202fc
#
_cell.length_a   1.000
_cell.length_b   1.000
_cell.length_c   1.000
_cell.angle_alpha   90.00
_cell.angle_beta   90.00
_cell.angle_gamma   90.00
#
_symmetry.space_group_name_H-M   'P 1'
#
loop_
_entity.id
_entity.type
_entity.pdbx_description
1 polymer ?
#
loop_
_entity_poly.entity_id
_entity_poly.type
_entity_poly.pdbx_seq_one_letter_code
_entity_poly.pdbx_strand_id
1 'polypeptide(L)'
;MANIKLQGVEDVRKVLKTASPEMVMSVNQELHKIANEIKSESMGLVPFQDGVLRGSATLKIESGRGGTLLKKFTVAYGGPAAPYALVQHENLDFFHPSKKRGGTSTGIPGETRAAKYLEIPAKRKQMTLVPRVIKAIKRVMK
;
A
#
# COMPACT_ATOMS: atom_id res chain seq x y z
N MET A 1 11.32 16.01 -28.97
CA MET A 1 10.44 15.49 -27.89
C MET A 1 10.17 16.58 -26.88
N ALA A 2 8.91 16.84 -26.62
CA ALA A 2 8.55 17.76 -25.56
C ALA A 2 9.01 17.19 -24.22
N ASN A 3 9.88 17.92 -23.51
CA ASN A 3 10.24 17.62 -22.15
C ASN A 3 9.01 17.88 -21.26
N ILE A 4 8.20 16.86 -21.06
CA ILE A 4 7.07 16.94 -20.15
C ILE A 4 7.62 16.89 -18.73
N LYS A 5 7.48 18.02 -18.04
CA LYS A 5 7.91 18.16 -16.66
C LYS A 5 6.80 17.62 -15.75
N LEU A 6 6.96 16.39 -15.28
CA LEU A 6 6.01 15.76 -14.38
C LEU A 6 6.42 16.05 -12.94
N GLN A 7 5.60 16.80 -12.19
CA GLN A 7 5.93 17.22 -10.84
C GLN A 7 4.89 16.84 -9.77
N GLY A 8 3.67 16.49 -10.15
CA GLY A 8 2.63 16.21 -9.17
C GLY A 8 1.54 15.28 -9.70
N VAL A 9 0.55 15.07 -8.85
CA VAL A 9 -0.58 14.15 -9.12
C VAL A 9 -1.36 14.58 -10.38
N GLU A 10 -1.58 15.88 -10.56
CA GLU A 10 -2.33 16.40 -11.71
C GLU A 10 -1.59 16.17 -13.03
N ASP A 11 -0.28 16.31 -13.03
CA ASP A 11 0.52 16.04 -14.23
C ASP A 11 0.48 14.56 -14.59
N VAL A 12 0.62 13.69 -13.59
CA VAL A 12 0.49 12.24 -13.76
C VAL A 12 -0.88 11.89 -14.30
N ARG A 13 -1.93 12.48 -13.73
CA ARG A 13 -3.32 12.25 -14.17
C ARG A 13 -3.53 12.67 -15.63
N LYS A 14 -3.01 13.81 -16.05
CA LYS A 14 -3.09 14.28 -17.42
C LYS A 14 -2.39 13.33 -18.39
N VAL A 15 -1.18 12.90 -18.06
CA VAL A 15 -0.42 11.96 -18.89
C VAL A 15 -1.14 10.62 -19.01
N LEU A 16 -1.70 10.12 -17.93
CA LEU A 16 -2.40 8.83 -17.93
C LEU A 16 -3.71 8.83 -18.74
N LYS A 17 -4.32 10.01 -18.99
CA LYS A 17 -5.51 10.11 -19.85
C LYS A 17 -5.22 9.75 -21.31
N THR A 18 -4.00 9.99 -21.78
CA THR A 18 -3.57 9.73 -23.16
C THR A 18 -2.42 8.73 -23.23
N ALA A 19 -2.24 7.96 -22.16
CA ALA A 19 -1.13 7.02 -22.04
C ALA A 19 -1.28 5.82 -22.99
N SER A 20 -0.16 5.37 -23.53
CA SER A 20 -0.11 4.10 -24.26
C SER A 20 -0.37 2.92 -23.32
N PRO A 21 -0.82 1.76 -23.87
CA PRO A 21 -0.96 0.55 -23.05
C PRO A 21 0.30 0.15 -22.30
N GLU A 22 1.47 0.31 -22.92
CA GLU A 22 2.76 0.01 -22.30
C GLU A 22 3.05 0.91 -21.10
N MET A 23 2.73 2.19 -21.21
CA MET A 23 2.87 3.15 -20.12
C MET A 23 1.96 2.78 -18.94
N VAL A 24 0.69 2.48 -19.23
CA VAL A 24 -0.27 2.06 -18.19
C VAL A 24 0.18 0.76 -17.52
N MET A 25 0.70 -0.19 -18.30
CA MET A 25 1.26 -1.43 -17.76
C MET A 25 2.42 -1.17 -16.80
N SER A 26 3.35 -0.29 -17.17
CA SER A 26 4.48 0.09 -16.32
C SER A 26 4.02 0.72 -15.00
N VAL A 27 3.02 1.60 -15.07
CA VAL A 27 2.43 2.24 -13.88
C VAL A 27 1.72 1.19 -13.01
N ASN A 28 0.94 0.29 -13.61
CA ASN A 28 0.26 -0.78 -12.87
C ASN A 28 1.25 -1.69 -12.15
N GLN A 29 2.37 -2.02 -12.77
CA GLN A 29 3.43 -2.82 -12.14
C GLN A 29 4.02 -2.10 -10.93
N GLU A 30 4.27 -0.81 -11.03
CA GLU A 30 4.80 -0.01 -9.93
C GLU A 30 3.78 0.11 -8.78
N LEU A 31 2.52 0.36 -9.09
CA LEU A 31 1.45 0.41 -8.09
C LEU A 31 1.29 -0.94 -7.38
N HIS A 32 1.41 -2.04 -8.11
CA HIS A 32 1.37 -3.38 -7.52
C HIS A 32 2.53 -3.60 -6.53
N LYS A 33 3.73 -3.17 -6.88
CA LYS A 33 4.89 -3.22 -5.97
C LYS A 33 4.62 -2.41 -4.70
N ILE A 34 4.14 -1.18 -4.85
CA ILE A 34 3.81 -0.31 -3.72
C ILE A 34 2.76 -0.95 -2.81
N ALA A 35 1.70 -1.52 -3.39
CA ALA A 35 0.65 -2.20 -2.63
C ALA A 35 1.19 -3.42 -1.86
N ASN A 36 2.07 -4.21 -2.47
CA ASN A 36 2.73 -5.32 -1.80
C ASN A 36 3.65 -4.87 -0.67
N GLU A 37 4.38 -3.78 -0.86
CA GLU A 37 5.22 -3.18 0.18
C GLU A 37 4.36 -2.72 1.37
N ILE A 38 3.25 -2.02 1.12
CA ILE A 38 2.30 -1.61 2.16
C ILE A 38 1.77 -2.83 2.92
N LYS A 39 1.35 -3.86 2.20
CA LYS A 39 0.89 -5.11 2.81
C LYS A 39 1.96 -5.75 3.69
N SER A 40 3.17 -5.93 3.18
CA SER A 40 4.28 -6.51 3.92
C SER A 40 4.64 -5.72 5.18
N GLU A 41 4.77 -4.41 5.06
CA GLU A 41 5.09 -3.54 6.19
C GLU A 41 3.97 -3.55 7.23
N SER A 42 2.71 -3.50 6.78
CA SER A 42 1.56 -3.57 7.70
C SER A 42 1.50 -4.90 8.45
N MET A 43 1.83 -6.01 7.80
CA MET A 43 1.89 -7.32 8.46
C MET A 43 2.94 -7.38 9.57
N GLY A 44 4.01 -6.59 9.46
CA GLY A 44 5.00 -6.43 10.53
C GLY A 44 4.50 -5.63 11.73
N LEU A 45 3.56 -4.69 11.49
CA LEU A 45 2.99 -3.82 12.53
C LEU A 45 1.75 -4.40 13.21
N VAL A 46 1.05 -5.32 12.53
CA VAL A 46 -0.17 -5.95 13.07
C VAL A 46 0.11 -6.65 14.39
N PRO A 47 -0.73 -6.42 15.44
CA PRO A 47 -0.64 -7.20 16.66
C PRO A 47 -0.74 -8.69 16.37
N PHE A 48 0.17 -9.47 16.95
CA PHE A 48 0.27 -10.88 16.69
C PHE A 48 0.08 -11.69 17.98
N GLN A 49 -1.09 -12.26 18.12
CA GLN A 49 -1.40 -13.17 19.21
C GLN A 49 -1.42 -14.62 18.72
N ASP A 50 -2.24 -14.91 17.75
CA ASP A 50 -2.41 -16.23 17.13
C ASP A 50 -2.20 -16.22 15.60
N GLY A 51 -1.94 -15.08 15.03
CA GLY A 51 -1.72 -14.90 13.59
C GLY A 51 -2.97 -14.73 12.75
N VAL A 52 -4.16 -14.83 13.33
CA VAL A 52 -5.43 -14.72 12.57
C VAL A 52 -5.56 -13.35 11.91
N LEU A 53 -5.35 -12.27 12.66
CA LEU A 53 -5.42 -10.92 12.11
C LEU A 53 -4.38 -10.70 11.01
N ARG A 54 -3.14 -11.10 11.27
CA ARG A 54 -2.06 -10.98 10.27
C ARG A 54 -2.35 -11.81 9.02
N GLY A 55 -2.87 -13.03 9.20
CA GLY A 55 -3.25 -13.90 8.10
C GLY A 55 -4.46 -13.42 7.30
N SER A 56 -5.23 -12.45 7.83
CA SER A 56 -6.38 -11.87 7.13
C SER A 56 -5.99 -10.77 6.12
N ALA A 57 -4.70 -10.45 6.02
CA ALA A 57 -4.21 -9.46 5.06
C ALA A 57 -4.48 -9.90 3.62
N THR A 58 -5.14 -9.05 2.86
CA THR A 58 -5.46 -9.30 1.45
C THR A 58 -4.99 -8.15 0.56
N LEU A 59 -4.62 -8.48 -0.67
CA LEU A 59 -4.39 -7.53 -1.73
C LEU A 59 -5.35 -7.84 -2.86
N LYS A 60 -6.30 -6.95 -3.09
CA LYS A 60 -7.30 -7.06 -4.16
C LYS A 60 -6.90 -6.18 -5.34
N ILE A 61 -6.99 -6.74 -6.54
CA ILE A 61 -6.70 -6.04 -7.78
C ILE A 61 -7.99 -5.99 -8.59
N GLU A 62 -8.44 -4.79 -8.93
CA GLU A 62 -9.66 -4.56 -9.70
C GLU A 62 -9.35 -3.76 -10.96
N SER A 63 -10.12 -4.03 -12.04
CA SER A 63 -10.06 -3.22 -13.25
C SER A 63 -10.51 -1.78 -12.94
N GLY A 64 -9.90 -0.81 -13.61
CA GLY A 64 -10.29 0.58 -13.48
C GLY A 64 -11.71 0.85 -13.97
N ARG A 65 -12.34 1.88 -13.42
CA ARG A 65 -13.68 2.30 -13.85
C ARG A 65 -13.63 2.96 -15.23
N GLY A 66 -14.73 2.85 -15.99
CA GLY A 66 -14.91 3.57 -17.25
C GLY A 66 -14.00 3.13 -18.39
N GLY A 67 -13.60 1.84 -18.41
CA GLY A 67 -12.76 1.29 -19.48
C GLY A 67 -11.30 1.69 -19.41
N THR A 68 -10.86 2.34 -18.32
CA THR A 68 -9.46 2.65 -18.13
C THR A 68 -8.63 1.39 -17.86
N LEU A 69 -7.46 1.30 -18.48
CA LEU A 69 -6.52 0.21 -18.27
C LEU A 69 -5.80 0.30 -16.91
N LEU A 70 -5.89 1.45 -16.23
CA LEU A 70 -5.31 1.64 -14.90
C LEU A 70 -6.08 0.82 -13.87
N LYS A 71 -5.37 -0.01 -13.11
CA LYS A 71 -5.96 -0.89 -12.11
C LYS A 71 -6.06 -0.24 -10.74
N LYS A 72 -7.00 -0.71 -9.94
CA LYS A 72 -7.13 -0.34 -8.53
C LYS A 72 -6.56 -1.45 -7.66
N PHE A 73 -5.70 -1.09 -6.72
CA PHE A 73 -5.10 -1.99 -5.76
C PHE A 73 -5.61 -1.66 -4.36
N THR A 74 -6.12 -2.66 -3.66
CA THR A 74 -6.66 -2.48 -2.31
C THR A 74 -6.00 -3.46 -1.35
N VAL A 75 -5.35 -2.94 -0.31
CA VAL A 75 -4.84 -3.74 0.81
C VAL A 75 -5.85 -3.66 1.94
N ALA A 76 -6.26 -4.80 2.47
CA ALA A 76 -7.29 -4.88 3.50
C ALA A 76 -6.99 -5.98 4.51
N TYR A 77 -7.57 -5.82 5.69
CA TYR A 77 -7.58 -6.82 6.77
C TYR A 77 -9.01 -7.10 7.18
N GLY A 78 -9.25 -8.28 7.76
CA GLY A 78 -10.54 -8.64 8.31
C GLY A 78 -11.21 -9.76 7.54
N GLY A 79 -12.55 -9.73 7.54
CA GLY A 79 -13.38 -10.81 7.03
C GLY A 79 -13.90 -11.71 8.15
N PRO A 80 -14.52 -12.87 7.82
CA PRO A 80 -15.14 -13.74 8.84
C PRO A 80 -14.17 -14.25 9.89
N ALA A 81 -12.90 -14.44 9.53
CA ALA A 81 -11.87 -14.94 10.45
C ALA A 81 -11.33 -13.87 11.40
N ALA A 82 -11.45 -12.60 11.05
CA ALA A 82 -10.94 -11.47 11.83
C ALA A 82 -11.90 -10.28 11.83
N PRO A 83 -13.12 -10.44 12.36
CA PRO A 83 -14.12 -9.35 12.36
C PRO A 83 -13.70 -8.17 13.25
N TYR A 84 -12.74 -8.36 14.11
CA TYR A 84 -12.20 -7.34 15.02
C TYR A 84 -11.10 -6.47 14.41
N ALA A 85 -10.75 -6.67 13.14
CA ALA A 85 -9.64 -5.99 12.50
C ALA A 85 -9.74 -4.46 12.57
N LEU A 86 -10.94 -3.91 12.33
CA LEU A 86 -11.18 -2.47 12.42
C LEU A 86 -10.96 -1.95 13.84
N VAL A 87 -11.48 -2.64 14.84
CA VAL A 87 -11.33 -2.25 16.25
C VAL A 87 -9.85 -2.22 16.63
N GLN A 88 -9.08 -3.24 16.26
CA GLN A 88 -7.65 -3.29 16.50
C GLN A 88 -6.89 -2.18 15.79
N HIS A 89 -7.29 -1.85 14.56
CA HIS A 89 -6.68 -0.77 13.80
C HIS A 89 -6.91 0.61 14.42
N GLU A 90 -8.11 0.84 14.96
CA GLU A 90 -8.51 2.15 15.49
C GLU A 90 -8.21 2.33 16.98
N ASN A 91 -7.93 1.27 17.72
CA ASN A 91 -7.66 1.34 19.16
C ASN A 91 -6.25 1.89 19.44
N LEU A 92 -6.15 3.20 19.59
CA LEU A 92 -4.88 3.89 19.85
C LEU A 92 -4.26 3.54 21.20
N ASP A 93 -5.07 3.10 22.16
CA ASP A 93 -4.61 2.71 23.49
C ASP A 93 -4.16 1.24 23.54
N PHE A 94 -4.32 0.53 22.43
CA PHE A 94 -3.92 -0.87 22.37
C PHE A 94 -2.41 -1.01 22.46
N PHE A 95 -1.97 -1.64 23.52
CA PHE A 95 -0.58 -2.01 23.73
C PHE A 95 -0.49 -3.53 23.83
N HIS A 96 0.24 -4.15 22.94
CA HIS A 96 0.49 -5.58 22.98
C HIS A 96 1.70 -5.83 23.88
N PRO A 97 1.53 -6.37 25.10
CA PRO A 97 2.66 -6.67 25.97
C PRO A 97 3.49 -7.80 25.35
N SER A 98 4.70 -7.48 25.04
CA SER A 98 5.54 -8.19 24.10
C SER A 98 6.27 -9.40 24.64
N LYS A 99 5.73 -10.18 25.49
CA LYS A 99 6.53 -11.30 26.06
C LYS A 99 6.31 -12.65 25.40
N LYS A 100 5.33 -12.78 24.52
CA LYS A 100 5.05 -14.03 23.80
C LYS A 100 4.69 -13.73 22.37
N ARG A 101 5.14 -14.54 21.42
CA ARG A 101 4.77 -14.51 20.00
C ARG A 101 4.57 -13.14 19.38
N GLY A 102 5.61 -12.61 18.81
CA GLY A 102 5.53 -11.41 18.03
C GLY A 102 5.66 -10.08 18.76
N GLY A 103 5.55 -10.07 20.08
CA GLY A 103 5.83 -8.90 20.90
C GLY A 103 5.36 -7.54 20.36
N THR A 104 5.96 -6.49 20.85
CA THR A 104 5.79 -5.15 20.32
C THR A 104 6.79 -4.80 19.21
N SER A 105 7.81 -5.65 19.03
CA SER A 105 8.84 -5.39 18.02
C SER A 105 8.38 -5.84 16.63
N THR A 106 8.54 -4.97 15.67
CA THR A 106 8.31 -5.24 14.25
C THR A 106 9.55 -5.76 13.54
N GLY A 107 10.68 -5.80 14.24
CA GLY A 107 11.98 -6.00 13.61
C GLY A 107 12.55 -4.75 12.94
N ILE A 108 11.81 -3.65 12.95
CA ILE A 108 12.24 -2.35 12.43
C ILE A 108 12.61 -1.47 13.64
N PRO A 109 13.83 -0.94 13.72
CA PRO A 109 14.23 -0.10 14.83
C PRO A 109 13.29 1.08 15.06
N GLY A 110 12.85 1.26 16.31
CA GLY A 110 11.95 2.35 16.69
C GLY A 110 10.46 2.11 16.40
N GLU A 111 10.09 0.94 15.88
CA GLU A 111 8.70 0.61 15.60
C GLU A 111 8.16 -0.50 16.51
N THR A 112 6.90 -0.37 16.88
CA THR A 112 6.19 -1.34 17.71
C THR A 112 4.90 -1.76 17.03
N ARG A 113 4.45 -2.96 17.34
CA ARG A 113 3.14 -3.43 16.89
C ARG A 113 2.05 -2.72 17.67
N ALA A 114 1.15 -2.08 16.96
CA ALA A 114 0.15 -1.21 17.57
C ALA A 114 -1.04 -0.99 16.64
N ALA A 115 -1.91 -0.06 17.04
CA ALA A 115 -2.96 0.47 16.19
C ALA A 115 -2.40 1.15 14.93
N LYS A 116 -3.27 1.42 13.97
CA LYS A 116 -2.91 2.08 12.70
C LYS A 116 -1.89 1.31 11.85
N TYR A 117 -1.83 0.01 12.00
CA TYR A 117 -0.89 -0.86 11.31
C TYR A 117 -0.98 -0.81 9.78
N LEU A 118 -2.13 -0.43 9.22
CA LEU A 118 -2.30 -0.23 7.77
C LEU A 118 -2.05 1.22 7.36
N GLU A 119 -2.49 2.17 8.17
CA GLU A 119 -2.37 3.60 7.90
C GLU A 119 -0.91 4.08 7.89
N ILE A 120 -0.09 3.59 8.82
CA ILE A 120 1.32 3.98 8.94
C ILE A 120 2.11 3.67 7.67
N PRO A 121 2.14 2.43 7.16
CA PRO A 121 2.85 2.14 5.91
C PRO A 121 2.24 2.87 4.71
N ALA A 122 0.91 3.01 4.66
CA ALA A 122 0.25 3.73 3.58
C ALA A 122 0.70 5.19 3.50
N LYS A 123 0.76 5.88 4.63
CA LYS A 123 1.26 7.27 4.70
C LYS A 123 2.72 7.38 4.29
N ARG A 124 3.57 6.44 4.67
CA ARG A 124 4.97 6.41 4.24
C ARG A 124 5.09 6.29 2.73
N LYS A 125 4.36 5.35 2.14
CA LYS A 125 4.40 5.12 0.69
C LYS A 125 3.76 6.27 -0.10
N GLN A 126 2.80 6.96 0.48
CA GLN A 126 2.20 8.16 -0.13
C GLN A 126 3.25 9.22 -0.47
N MET A 127 4.26 9.39 0.37
CA MET A 127 5.33 10.36 0.15
C MET A 127 6.18 10.03 -1.08
N THR A 128 6.31 8.76 -1.42
CA THR A 128 7.11 8.30 -2.56
C THR A 128 6.29 7.87 -3.77
N LEU A 129 4.97 7.86 -3.65
CA LEU A 129 4.06 7.37 -4.68
C LEU A 129 4.24 8.11 -6.00
N VAL A 130 4.10 9.44 -5.99
CA VAL A 130 4.17 10.25 -7.20
C VAL A 130 5.53 10.16 -7.87
N PRO A 131 6.66 10.34 -7.17
CA PRO A 131 7.99 10.14 -7.77
C PRO A 131 8.18 8.76 -8.40
N ARG A 132 7.70 7.71 -7.75
CA ARG A 132 7.82 6.33 -8.26
C ARG A 132 6.97 6.12 -9.53
N VAL A 133 5.76 6.64 -9.55
CA VAL A 133 4.87 6.59 -10.73
C VAL A 133 5.48 7.38 -11.89
N ILE A 134 6.01 8.57 -11.63
CA ILE A 134 6.71 9.38 -12.64
C ILE A 134 7.90 8.61 -13.23
N LYS A 135 8.67 7.95 -12.40
CA LYS A 135 9.80 7.13 -12.85
C LYS A 135 9.34 5.96 -13.74
N ALA A 136 8.23 5.32 -13.39
CA ALA A 136 7.63 4.25 -14.20
C ALA A 136 7.17 4.76 -15.57
N ILE A 137 6.56 5.94 -15.63
CA ILE A 137 6.16 6.60 -16.88
C ILE A 137 7.39 6.90 -17.74
N LYS A 138 8.41 7.53 -17.16
CA LYS A 138 9.63 7.91 -17.87
C LYS A 138 10.41 6.69 -18.43
N ARG A 139 10.29 5.55 -17.78
CA ARG A 139 10.93 4.31 -18.24
C ARG A 139 10.42 3.88 -19.61
N VAL A 140 9.15 4.12 -19.90
CA VAL A 140 8.53 3.76 -21.17
C VAL A 140 8.66 4.87 -22.22
N MET A 141 8.86 6.11 -21.79
CA MET A 141 9.00 7.26 -22.68
C MET A 141 10.39 7.38 -23.34
N LYS A 142 11.31 6.49 -23.03
CA LYS A 142 12.66 6.50 -23.63
C LYS A 142 12.66 6.17 -25.11
#